data_0a7067829ab7cacea0d85ca04d387473
#
_entry.id   0a7067829ab7cacea0d85ca04d387473
#
_cell.length_a   1.000
_cell.length_b   1.000
_cell.length_c   1.000
_cell.angle_alpha   90.00
_cell.angle_beta   90.00
_cell.angle_gamma   90.00
#
_symmetry.space_group_name_H-M   'P 1'
#
loop_
_entity.id
_entity.type
_entity.pdbx_description
1 polymer ?
#
loop_
_entity_poly.entity_id
_entity_poly.type
_entity_poly.pdbx_seq_one_letter_code
_entity_poly.pdbx_strand_id
1 'polypeptide(L)'
;MGSEMCIRDRSQVVDDIFDNYISRPNVKQPILTQYCDGKRVTCPNRLSQWGSKYLGDQNYSSIDILRYYYGQDVYINAAEQISGIPYSWPGTNLDIGSSGQKVRQLQEQLNLIGEYYNSIPVLSTDGIYGEQTAAAVKEFQRIFNLPQSGITDFPTWFTVSEKYVALAGLAEL
;
A
#
# COMPACT_ATOMS: atom_id res chain seq x y z
N MET A 1 -21.53 0.67 13.65
CA MET A 1 -21.12 -0.51 12.85
C MET A 1 -20.85 -0.22 11.37
N GLY A 2 -21.19 0.96 10.82
CA GLY A 2 -20.98 1.26 9.38
C GLY A 2 -19.63 1.86 8.99
N SER A 3 -18.85 2.43 9.92
CA SER A 3 -17.63 3.17 9.57
C SER A 3 -16.37 2.29 9.47
N GLU A 4 -16.24 1.26 10.27
CA GLU A 4 -15.07 0.38 10.25
C GLU A 4 -15.05 -0.55 9.02
N MET A 5 -16.20 -1.06 8.61
CA MET A 5 -16.33 -1.85 7.39
C MET A 5 -15.94 -1.03 6.16
N CYS A 6 -16.35 0.24 6.09
CA CYS A 6 -16.04 1.13 4.98
C CYS A 6 -14.54 1.48 4.87
N ILE A 7 -13.80 1.50 5.97
CA ILE A 7 -12.34 1.77 5.97
C ILE A 7 -11.57 0.52 5.52
N ARG A 8 -11.97 -0.67 5.99
CA ARG A 8 -11.36 -1.94 5.54
C ARG A 8 -11.54 -2.17 4.05
N ASP A 9 -12.76 -1.98 3.55
CA ASP A 9 -13.05 -2.15 2.12
C ASP A 9 -12.21 -1.20 1.25
N ARG A 10 -12.00 0.04 1.68
CA ARG A 10 -11.17 1.00 0.95
C ARG A 10 -9.71 0.61 0.93
N SER A 11 -9.13 0.16 2.05
CA SER A 11 -7.74 -0.28 2.11
C SER A 11 -7.52 -1.50 1.23
N GLN A 12 -8.44 -2.46 1.24
CA GLN A 12 -8.37 -3.63 0.38
C GLN A 12 -8.42 -3.25 -1.10
N VAL A 13 -9.35 -2.38 -1.49
CA VAL A 13 -9.45 -1.90 -2.88
C VAL A 13 -8.17 -1.19 -3.31
N VAL A 14 -7.58 -0.36 -2.44
CA VAL A 14 -6.30 0.29 -2.75
C VAL A 14 -5.19 -0.74 -2.95
N ASP A 15 -5.09 -1.73 -2.07
CA ASP A 15 -4.09 -2.79 -2.19
C ASP A 15 -4.28 -3.62 -3.47
N ASP A 16 -5.55 -3.94 -3.83
CA ASP A 16 -5.89 -4.74 -5.01
C ASP A 16 -5.60 -4.04 -6.35
N ILE A 17 -5.60 -2.71 -6.37
CA ILE A 17 -5.36 -1.93 -7.59
C ILE A 17 -4.03 -1.17 -7.58
N PHE A 18 -3.22 -1.36 -6.54
CA PHE A 18 -2.02 -0.56 -6.33
C PHE A 18 -0.94 -0.76 -7.40
N ASP A 19 -0.91 -1.93 -8.02
CA ASP A 19 -0.04 -2.27 -9.15
C ASP A 19 -0.54 -1.72 -10.49
N ASN A 20 -1.75 -1.14 -10.50
CA ASN A 20 -2.30 -0.60 -11.72
C ASN A 20 -1.86 0.86 -11.94
N TYR A 21 -1.43 1.15 -13.14
CA TYR A 21 -1.09 2.51 -13.55
C TYR A 21 -1.65 2.79 -14.96
N ILE A 22 -1.79 4.06 -15.29
CA ILE A 22 -2.21 4.46 -16.62
C ILE A 22 -1.03 5.02 -17.42
N SER A 23 -0.95 4.60 -18.68
CA SER A 23 0.07 5.06 -19.63
C SER A 23 -0.52 5.32 -21.01
N ARG A 24 0.29 5.90 -21.90
CA ARG A 24 -0.02 6.03 -23.33
C ARG A 24 0.61 4.88 -24.13
N PRO A 25 0.12 4.61 -25.37
CA PRO A 25 0.73 3.59 -26.22
C PRO A 25 2.22 3.81 -26.40
N ASN A 26 2.98 2.73 -26.31
CA ASN A 26 4.44 2.73 -26.46
C ASN A 26 5.24 3.54 -25.41
N VAL A 27 4.59 3.99 -24.35
CA VAL A 27 5.22 4.68 -23.22
C VAL A 27 5.06 3.80 -21.99
N LYS A 28 6.16 3.32 -21.43
CA LYS A 28 6.16 2.50 -20.21
C LYS A 28 5.99 3.32 -18.92
N GLN A 29 6.27 4.62 -18.99
CA GLN A 29 6.16 5.48 -17.82
C GLN A 29 4.69 5.79 -17.51
N PRO A 30 4.30 5.74 -16.24
CA PRO A 30 3.00 6.24 -15.79
C PRO A 30 2.80 7.71 -16.16
N ILE A 31 1.59 8.08 -16.56
CA ILE A 31 1.26 9.49 -16.71
C ILE A 31 0.96 10.12 -15.36
N LEU A 32 1.37 11.37 -15.18
CA LEU A 32 1.03 12.11 -13.96
C LEU A 32 -0.47 12.39 -13.94
N THR A 33 -1.18 11.77 -13.01
CA THR A 33 -2.60 11.97 -12.80
C THR A 33 -2.83 12.92 -11.63
N GLN A 34 -3.49 14.03 -11.90
CA GLN A 34 -3.91 14.97 -10.87
C GLN A 34 -5.43 14.95 -10.76
N TYR A 35 -5.94 15.16 -9.56
CA TYR A 35 -7.37 15.28 -9.31
C TYR A 35 -7.69 16.55 -8.53
N CYS A 36 -8.95 16.97 -8.57
CA CYS A 36 -9.50 18.02 -7.75
C CYS A 36 -10.96 17.70 -7.38
N ASP A 37 -11.57 18.44 -6.45
CA ASP A 37 -12.93 18.14 -6.04
C ASP A 37 -13.96 18.40 -7.17
N GLY A 38 -13.70 19.37 -8.05
CA GLY A 38 -14.57 19.71 -9.18
C GLY A 38 -15.89 20.37 -8.80
N LYS A 39 -16.06 20.70 -7.53
CA LYS A 39 -17.27 21.35 -7.00
C LYS A 39 -16.99 22.79 -6.54
N ARG A 40 -15.88 22.99 -5.87
CA ARG A 40 -15.42 24.30 -5.36
C ARG A 40 -14.39 24.97 -6.26
N VAL A 41 -13.68 24.15 -7.05
CA VAL A 41 -12.59 24.57 -7.91
C VAL A 41 -12.78 23.98 -9.29
N THR A 42 -12.58 24.79 -10.34
CA THR A 42 -12.53 24.30 -11.73
C THR A 42 -11.32 23.39 -11.91
N CYS A 43 -11.51 22.25 -12.56
CA CYS A 43 -10.52 21.19 -12.76
C CYS A 43 -10.02 21.12 -14.21
N PRO A 44 -9.28 22.09 -14.74
CA PRO A 44 -8.76 22.00 -16.10
C PRO A 44 -7.73 20.87 -16.18
N ASN A 45 -7.91 19.94 -17.12
CA ASN A 45 -7.01 18.81 -17.39
C ASN A 45 -6.71 17.89 -16.17
N ARG A 46 -7.68 17.77 -15.25
CA ARG A 46 -7.57 16.94 -14.06
C ARG A 46 -8.84 16.15 -13.83
N LEU A 47 -8.75 14.98 -13.23
CA LEU A 47 -9.92 14.21 -12.85
C LEU A 47 -10.73 14.98 -11.79
N SER A 48 -11.99 15.24 -12.09
CA SER A 48 -12.92 15.81 -11.12
C SER A 48 -13.50 14.71 -10.25
N GLN A 49 -13.35 14.80 -8.94
CA GLN A 49 -13.87 13.82 -7.99
C GLN A 49 -15.40 13.68 -8.09
N TRP A 50 -16.13 14.80 -8.14
CA TRP A 50 -17.57 14.77 -8.31
C TRP A 50 -18.01 14.50 -9.75
N GLY A 51 -17.21 14.91 -10.73
CA GLY A 51 -17.47 14.60 -12.12
C GLY A 51 -17.29 13.12 -12.43
N SER A 52 -16.26 12.47 -11.87
CA SER A 52 -16.09 11.02 -12.03
C SER A 52 -17.21 10.22 -11.36
N LYS A 53 -17.67 10.66 -10.16
CA LYS A 53 -18.86 10.09 -9.56
C LYS A 53 -20.09 10.24 -10.45
N TYR A 54 -20.33 11.42 -11.01
CA TYR A 54 -21.45 11.66 -11.93
C TYR A 54 -21.40 10.74 -13.15
N LEU A 55 -20.23 10.56 -13.77
CA LEU A 55 -20.05 9.63 -14.89
C LEU A 55 -20.29 8.18 -14.48
N GLY A 56 -19.82 7.78 -13.29
CA GLY A 56 -20.07 6.45 -12.72
C GLY A 56 -21.57 6.21 -12.48
N ASP A 57 -22.31 7.21 -12.00
CA ASP A 57 -23.78 7.15 -11.86
C ASP A 57 -24.50 7.01 -13.22
N GLN A 58 -23.83 7.39 -14.33
CA GLN A 58 -24.28 7.19 -15.72
C GLN A 58 -23.80 5.85 -16.32
N ASN A 59 -23.29 4.93 -15.51
CA ASN A 59 -22.75 3.63 -15.91
C ASN A 59 -21.50 3.67 -16.79
N TYR A 60 -20.72 4.75 -16.77
CA TYR A 60 -19.40 4.76 -17.39
C TYR A 60 -18.47 3.82 -16.63
N SER A 61 -17.69 3.02 -17.36
CA SER A 61 -16.66 2.18 -16.75
C SER A 61 -15.49 3.02 -16.22
N SER A 62 -14.68 2.47 -15.33
CA SER A 62 -13.50 3.16 -14.79
C SER A 62 -12.55 3.62 -15.90
N ILE A 63 -12.32 2.80 -16.93
CA ILE A 63 -11.47 3.18 -18.06
C ILE A 63 -12.10 4.29 -18.92
N ASP A 64 -13.41 4.29 -19.11
CA ASP A 64 -14.09 5.36 -19.87
C ASP A 64 -14.01 6.68 -19.11
N ILE A 65 -14.14 6.66 -17.78
CA ILE A 65 -13.96 7.84 -16.93
C ILE A 65 -12.50 8.35 -17.03
N LEU A 66 -11.51 7.47 -16.95
CA LEU A 66 -10.12 7.86 -17.12
C LEU A 66 -9.86 8.45 -18.51
N ARG A 67 -10.39 7.86 -19.55
CA ARG A 67 -10.30 8.37 -20.94
C ARG A 67 -10.99 9.71 -21.14
N TYR A 68 -12.09 9.94 -20.46
CA TYR A 68 -12.79 11.24 -20.50
C TYR A 68 -11.88 12.38 -19.99
N TYR A 69 -11.10 12.14 -18.94
CA TYR A 69 -10.27 13.17 -18.33
C TYR A 69 -8.84 13.25 -18.88
N TYR A 70 -8.26 12.12 -19.29
CA TYR A 70 -6.83 12.03 -19.66
C TYR A 70 -6.57 11.72 -21.13
N GLY A 71 -7.61 11.50 -21.92
CA GLY A 71 -7.55 11.23 -23.36
C GLY A 71 -7.89 9.79 -23.73
N GLN A 72 -8.38 9.62 -24.96
CA GLN A 72 -8.88 8.32 -25.44
C GLN A 72 -7.77 7.27 -25.64
N ASP A 73 -6.52 7.70 -25.68
CA ASP A 73 -5.33 6.88 -25.85
C ASP A 73 -4.73 6.35 -24.55
N VAL A 74 -5.48 6.46 -23.44
CA VAL A 74 -5.05 5.98 -22.13
C VAL A 74 -5.40 4.51 -21.95
N TYR A 75 -4.45 3.75 -21.43
CA TYR A 75 -4.56 2.33 -21.07
C TYR A 75 -4.25 2.12 -19.61
N ILE A 76 -4.95 1.16 -18.98
CA ILE A 76 -4.59 0.64 -17.66
C ILE A 76 -3.59 -0.50 -17.87
N ASN A 77 -2.48 -0.43 -17.16
CA ASN A 77 -1.46 -1.47 -17.11
C ASN A 77 -1.31 -1.96 -15.68
N ALA A 78 -0.93 -3.21 -15.50
CA ALA A 78 -0.43 -3.74 -14.24
C ALA A 78 1.09 -3.79 -14.29
N ALA A 79 1.77 -3.40 -13.24
CA ALA A 79 3.21 -3.55 -13.13
C ALA A 79 3.55 -5.03 -12.94
N GLU A 80 4.47 -5.56 -13.77
CA GLU A 80 4.90 -6.97 -13.69
C GLU A 80 5.63 -7.29 -12.38
N GLN A 81 6.27 -6.31 -11.79
CA GLN A 81 6.91 -6.40 -10.48
C GLN A 81 6.72 -5.06 -9.75
N ILE A 82 6.04 -5.13 -8.63
CA ILE A 82 6.11 -4.09 -7.62
C ILE A 82 6.89 -4.67 -6.46
N SER A 83 8.21 -4.62 -6.55
CA SER A 83 9.03 -4.95 -5.42
C SER A 83 9.01 -3.75 -4.46
N GLY A 84 8.60 -4.00 -3.25
CA GLY A 84 8.93 -3.13 -2.15
C GLY A 84 7.96 -2.01 -1.80
N ILE A 85 6.76 -1.99 -2.30
CA ILE A 85 5.79 -0.99 -1.85
C ILE A 85 5.23 -1.38 -0.49
N PRO A 86 5.32 -0.51 0.53
CA PRO A 86 4.68 -0.77 1.81
C PRO A 86 3.16 -0.75 1.63
N TYR A 87 2.55 -1.88 1.94
CA TYR A 87 1.09 -1.96 1.93
C TYR A 87 0.47 -1.11 3.04
N SER A 88 -0.78 -0.75 2.85
CA SER A 88 -1.54 -0.03 3.86
C SER A 88 -1.62 -0.79 5.19
N TRP A 89 -1.74 -0.03 6.27
CA TRP A 89 -2.00 -0.56 7.59
C TRP A 89 -3.24 -1.47 7.61
N PRO A 90 -3.18 -2.67 8.22
CA PRO A 90 -4.31 -3.61 8.24
C PRO A 90 -5.54 -3.14 9.03
N GLY A 91 -5.46 -1.99 9.69
CA GLY A 91 -6.55 -1.41 10.50
C GLY A 91 -6.67 -2.01 11.90
N THR A 92 -5.90 -3.05 12.21
CA THR A 92 -5.84 -3.70 13.53
C THR A 92 -4.41 -4.10 13.85
N ASN A 93 -4.08 -4.23 15.13
CA ASN A 93 -2.79 -4.76 15.53
C ASN A 93 -2.63 -6.21 15.04
N LEU A 94 -1.38 -6.56 14.68
CA LEU A 94 -1.01 -7.94 14.41
C LEU A 94 -0.24 -8.46 15.63
N ASP A 95 -0.66 -9.62 16.13
CA ASP A 95 -0.10 -10.29 17.29
C ASP A 95 -0.12 -11.82 17.11
N ILE A 96 0.30 -12.56 18.11
CA ILE A 96 0.31 -14.02 18.08
C ILE A 96 -1.12 -14.53 17.83
N GLY A 97 -1.24 -15.34 16.76
CA GLY A 97 -2.52 -15.86 16.26
C GLY A 97 -3.07 -15.11 15.05
N SER A 98 -2.56 -13.92 14.73
CA SER A 98 -2.87 -13.24 13.47
C SER A 98 -2.32 -14.03 12.28
N SER A 99 -3.04 -14.01 11.15
CA SER A 99 -2.59 -14.71 9.94
C SER A 99 -3.06 -14.01 8.66
N GLY A 100 -2.41 -14.34 7.55
CA GLY A 100 -2.77 -13.86 6.23
C GLY A 100 -1.69 -13.01 5.55
N GLN A 101 -2.06 -12.35 4.46
CA GLN A 101 -1.14 -11.63 3.59
C GLN A 101 -0.38 -10.51 4.29
N LYS A 102 -1.03 -9.78 5.21
CA LYS A 102 -0.39 -8.69 5.96
C LYS A 102 0.71 -9.20 6.91
N VAL A 103 0.52 -10.38 7.49
CA VAL A 103 1.56 -11.03 8.32
C VAL A 103 2.73 -11.48 7.47
N ARG A 104 2.47 -12.14 6.33
CA ARG A 104 3.52 -12.57 5.40
C ARG A 104 4.38 -11.40 4.97
N GLN A 105 3.76 -10.31 4.62
CA GLN A 105 4.41 -9.08 4.21
C GLN A 105 5.29 -8.47 5.30
N LEU A 106 4.78 -8.42 6.54
CA LEU A 106 5.58 -8.00 7.69
C LEU A 106 6.82 -8.88 7.84
N GLN A 107 6.67 -10.21 7.69
CA GLN A 107 7.78 -11.16 7.76
C GLN A 107 8.81 -10.91 6.66
N GLU A 108 8.38 -10.66 5.42
CA GLU A 108 9.27 -10.32 4.29
C GLU A 108 10.03 -9.02 4.55
N GLN A 109 9.33 -7.99 5.04
CA GLN A 109 9.95 -6.70 5.36
C GLN A 109 10.97 -6.83 6.50
N LEU A 110 10.64 -7.56 7.56
CA LEU A 110 11.55 -7.80 8.68
C LEU A 110 12.78 -8.62 8.26
N ASN A 111 12.63 -9.57 7.35
CA ASN A 111 13.76 -10.33 6.81
C ASN A 111 14.74 -9.44 6.05
N LEU A 112 14.25 -8.56 5.16
CA LEU A 112 15.11 -7.61 4.47
C LEU A 112 15.81 -6.65 5.43
N ILE A 113 15.09 -6.12 6.42
CA ILE A 113 15.68 -5.26 7.46
C ILE A 113 16.72 -6.05 8.26
N GLY A 114 16.47 -7.33 8.52
CA GLY A 114 17.37 -8.23 9.23
C GLY A 114 18.72 -8.45 8.52
N GLU A 115 18.79 -8.31 7.20
CA GLU A 115 20.05 -8.34 6.45
C GLU A 115 21.02 -7.21 6.88
N TYR A 116 20.49 -6.08 7.30
CA TYR A 116 21.25 -4.93 7.79
C TYR A 116 21.36 -4.88 9.32
N TYR A 117 20.40 -5.50 10.02
CA TYR A 117 20.33 -5.55 11.48
C TYR A 117 20.34 -6.99 11.96
N ASN A 118 21.50 -7.61 11.99
CA ASN A 118 21.72 -9.05 12.23
C ASN A 118 21.12 -9.60 13.54
N SER A 119 20.69 -8.76 14.47
CA SER A 119 20.02 -9.20 15.70
C SER A 119 18.55 -9.54 15.49
N ILE A 120 17.94 -9.12 14.37
CA ILE A 120 16.59 -9.53 14.01
C ILE A 120 16.64 -10.96 13.44
N PRO A 121 15.94 -11.93 14.04
CA PRO A 121 15.98 -13.30 13.56
C PRO A 121 15.30 -13.44 12.20
N VAL A 122 15.84 -14.31 11.33
CA VAL A 122 15.24 -14.63 10.04
C VAL A 122 13.94 -15.40 10.27
N LEU A 123 12.88 -14.97 9.59
CA LEU A 123 11.53 -15.52 9.69
C LEU A 123 11.15 -16.38 8.50
N SER A 124 10.36 -17.42 8.73
CA SER A 124 9.57 -18.05 7.69
C SER A 124 8.48 -17.07 7.22
N THR A 125 8.31 -16.90 5.92
CA THR A 125 7.29 -16.02 5.32
C THR A 125 5.99 -16.80 5.07
N ASP A 126 5.51 -17.48 6.11
CA ASP A 126 4.33 -18.35 6.06
C ASP A 126 3.00 -17.61 6.24
N GLY A 127 3.06 -16.33 6.65
CA GLY A 127 1.88 -15.53 6.94
C GLY A 127 1.21 -15.88 8.26
N ILE A 128 1.90 -16.53 9.19
CA ILE A 128 1.43 -16.86 10.54
C ILE A 128 2.22 -16.06 11.56
N TYR A 129 1.55 -15.25 12.35
CA TYR A 129 2.18 -14.48 13.43
C TYR A 129 2.35 -15.39 14.66
N GLY A 130 3.47 -16.10 14.71
CA GLY A 130 3.86 -16.96 15.82
C GLY A 130 4.87 -16.28 16.76
N GLU A 131 5.36 -17.04 17.72
CA GLU A 131 6.37 -16.61 18.70
C GLU A 131 7.66 -16.07 18.04
N GLN A 132 8.08 -16.65 16.91
CA GLN A 132 9.25 -16.19 16.17
C GLN A 132 9.02 -14.81 15.57
N THR A 133 7.84 -14.57 14.99
CA THR A 133 7.46 -13.25 14.44
C THR A 133 7.38 -12.22 15.58
N ALA A 134 6.78 -12.57 16.71
CA ALA A 134 6.71 -11.69 17.88
C ALA A 134 8.13 -11.34 18.42
N ALA A 135 9.03 -12.31 18.45
CA ALA A 135 10.42 -12.09 18.88
C ALA A 135 11.16 -11.15 17.91
N ALA A 136 11.00 -11.33 16.61
CA ALA A 136 11.58 -10.46 15.59
C ALA A 136 11.03 -9.02 15.69
N VAL A 137 9.73 -8.87 15.86
CA VAL A 137 9.08 -7.57 16.07
C VAL A 137 9.59 -6.90 17.32
N LYS A 138 9.72 -7.63 18.44
CA LYS A 138 10.25 -7.11 19.70
C LYS A 138 11.70 -6.63 19.56
N GLU A 139 12.52 -7.37 18.82
CA GLU A 139 13.90 -6.97 18.56
C GLU A 139 13.96 -5.74 17.63
N PHE A 140 13.13 -5.69 16.60
CA PHE A 140 12.96 -4.50 15.76
C PHE A 140 12.55 -3.28 16.60
N GLN A 141 11.57 -3.43 17.47
CA GLN A 141 11.13 -2.36 18.37
C GLN A 141 12.26 -1.88 19.29
N ARG A 142 13.10 -2.80 19.80
CA ARG A 142 14.28 -2.46 20.59
C ARG A 142 15.27 -1.60 19.81
N ILE A 143 15.58 -1.99 18.57
CA ILE A 143 16.56 -1.30 17.70
C ILE A 143 16.06 0.12 17.39
N PHE A 144 14.78 0.29 17.11
CA PHE A 144 14.22 1.57 16.69
C PHE A 144 13.54 2.36 17.82
N ASN A 145 13.85 2.02 19.09
CA ASN A 145 13.36 2.70 20.29
C ASN A 145 11.81 2.79 20.38
N LEU A 146 11.12 1.75 19.93
CA LEU A 146 9.69 1.57 20.11
C LEU A 146 9.37 0.76 21.37
N PRO A 147 8.14 0.80 21.89
CA PRO A 147 7.71 -0.08 22.98
C PRO A 147 7.88 -1.56 22.60
N GLN A 148 8.68 -2.31 23.37
CA GLN A 148 9.06 -3.70 23.08
C GLN A 148 7.93 -4.69 23.42
N SER A 149 6.77 -4.52 22.84
CA SER A 149 5.60 -5.36 23.09
C SER A 149 5.62 -6.70 22.34
N GLY A 150 6.33 -6.77 21.22
CA GLY A 150 6.22 -7.89 20.28
C GLY A 150 4.91 -7.89 19.49
N ILE A 151 4.13 -6.83 19.59
CA ILE A 151 2.89 -6.61 18.84
C ILE A 151 3.17 -5.58 17.75
N THR A 152 2.73 -5.85 16.54
CA THR A 152 2.82 -4.87 15.46
C THR A 152 1.58 -3.97 15.53
N ASP A 153 1.72 -2.86 16.24
CA ASP A 153 0.78 -1.75 16.28
C ASP A 153 1.04 -0.77 15.13
N PHE A 154 0.20 0.27 15.00
CA PHE A 154 0.35 1.26 13.92
C PHE A 154 1.73 1.93 13.88
N PRO A 155 2.31 2.41 14.99
CA PRO A 155 3.67 2.96 14.99
C PRO A 155 4.72 1.95 14.54
N THR A 156 4.63 0.70 14.99
CA THR A 156 5.56 -0.37 14.59
C THR A 156 5.43 -0.68 13.11
N TRP A 157 4.22 -0.84 12.59
CA TRP A 157 3.97 -1.07 11.15
C TRP A 157 4.53 0.05 10.30
N PHE A 158 4.26 1.29 10.68
CA PHE A 158 4.74 2.46 9.95
C PHE A 158 6.28 2.52 9.92
N THR A 159 6.93 2.28 11.06
CA THR A 159 8.39 2.28 11.16
C THR A 159 9.01 1.14 10.35
N VAL A 160 8.41 -0.07 10.37
CA VAL A 160 8.86 -1.18 9.52
C VAL A 160 8.78 -0.79 8.06
N SER A 161 7.65 -0.24 7.62
CA SER A 161 7.45 0.20 6.24
C SER A 161 8.45 1.29 5.82
N GLU A 162 8.71 2.28 6.68
CA GLU A 162 9.69 3.35 6.45
C GLU A 162 11.11 2.78 6.27
N LYS A 163 11.54 1.92 7.18
CA LYS A 163 12.88 1.32 7.13
C LYS A 163 13.04 0.39 5.93
N TYR A 164 12.01 -0.37 5.62
CA TYR A 164 11.99 -1.22 4.45
C TYR A 164 12.16 -0.42 3.15
N VAL A 165 11.39 0.66 2.96
CA VAL A 165 11.48 1.54 1.77
C VAL A 165 12.88 2.12 1.63
N ALA A 166 13.47 2.59 2.74
CA ALA A 166 14.81 3.17 2.74
C ALA A 166 15.89 2.13 2.36
N LEU A 167 15.80 0.90 2.88
CA LEU A 167 16.79 -0.16 2.63
C LEU A 167 16.60 -0.85 1.28
N ALA A 168 15.37 -0.92 0.79
CA ALA A 168 15.08 -1.48 -0.54
C ALA A 168 15.41 -0.53 -1.71
N GLY A 169 15.89 0.68 -1.43
CA GLY A 169 16.22 1.67 -2.47
C GLY A 169 15.01 2.26 -3.19
N LEU A 170 13.82 2.19 -2.58
CA LEU A 170 12.58 2.64 -3.21
C LEU A 170 12.31 4.14 -3.02
N ALA A 171 13.08 4.79 -2.16
CA ALA A 171 12.96 6.23 -1.89
C ALA A 171 13.74 7.11 -2.88
N GLU A 172 14.42 6.53 -3.85
CA GLU A 172 15.22 7.24 -4.87
C GLU A 172 14.51 7.30 -6.23
N LEU A 173 13.25 7.74 -6.23
CA LEU A 173 12.51 8.05 -7.47
C LEU A 173 12.30 9.55 -7.62
#